data_94eb7d2ecb408d2efe9e07c25576b70d
#
_entry.id   94eb7d2ecb408d2efe9e07c25576b70d
#
_cell.length_a   1.000
_cell.length_b   1.000
_cell.length_c   1.000
_cell.angle_alpha   90.00
_cell.angle_beta   90.00
_cell.angle_gamma   90.00
#
_symmetry.space_group_name_H-M   'P 1'
#
loop_
_entity.id
_entity.type
_entity.pdbx_description
1 polymer ?
#
loop_
_entity_poly.entity_id
_entity_poly.type
_entity_poly.pdbx_seq_one_letter_code
_entity_poly.pdbx_strand_id
1 'polypeptide(L)'
;MTLLEPIQGRPDTAISTAELRSRLDDPDLTIVDVRPMAAFNGWRLRGEARGGHIPGSVAFPSAWLTSVDEAEIERQLADRGIVAGRSVVLYAYDPAEVAELEARLAAHGLTDVRIFDAGWESWAADPDLPVDRLANFDKLVHTEWLRQLLDGGQPDAFDGGRFLLFHVNFGVPEEYEENHLPGALYLDTNWLEDPENIWQRRSPAELDRAVRSLGITSDTTVIVYGRDTEGDANEKWPGRRAGQIAATRALAILRYAGVKDVRLLDGGYDWWVRAGYPLETVRREPTPVESFGVSIPQRPDYIVDIDEAKSILADQAGSALVSVRTWKEHIGKVSGYNYIGPAGRIAGDVWGNCGTDAYHMQHYRTVDNTMRPYPEIVANWAEAGITPDKRVAFYCGTGWRASETWFYAYLAGWERIAVYDGGWFEWSRDPLNNPIEVGVPQDEFAAQAGSGQAHPGGPPPGARGPGPSRTAPRTRTSAGTAPRPIP
;
A
#
# COMPACT_ATOMS: atom_id res chain seq x y z
N MET A 1 -29.81 32.61 -9.88
CA MET A 1 -30.20 31.22 -9.60
C MET A 1 -30.72 30.67 -10.95
N THR A 2 -29.78 30.25 -11.77
CA THR A 2 -30.07 29.68 -13.07
C THR A 2 -30.22 28.17 -12.86
N LEU A 3 -31.42 27.67 -13.08
CA LEU A 3 -31.70 26.25 -13.06
C LEU A 3 -30.90 25.62 -14.23
N LEU A 4 -29.95 24.77 -13.92
CA LEU A 4 -29.33 23.90 -14.91
C LEU A 4 -30.43 22.94 -15.40
N GLU A 5 -30.74 23.03 -16.70
CA GLU A 5 -31.60 22.06 -17.35
C GLU A 5 -30.96 20.66 -17.25
N PRO A 6 -31.73 19.58 -17.07
CA PRO A 6 -31.19 18.22 -17.07
C PRO A 6 -30.53 17.99 -18.44
N ILE A 7 -29.28 17.58 -18.43
CA ILE A 7 -28.52 17.15 -19.61
C ILE A 7 -29.30 15.98 -20.22
N GLN A 8 -30.05 16.22 -21.28
CA GLN A 8 -30.61 15.16 -22.11
C GLN A 8 -29.42 14.43 -22.75
N GLY A 9 -29.26 13.14 -22.48
CA GLY A 9 -28.16 12.32 -22.95
C GLY A 9 -27.93 12.54 -24.46
N ARG A 10 -26.69 12.79 -24.84
CA ARG A 10 -26.28 12.78 -26.24
C ARG A 10 -26.41 11.34 -26.73
N PRO A 11 -27.28 11.00 -27.70
CA PRO A 11 -27.53 9.60 -28.11
C PRO A 11 -26.28 8.87 -28.62
N ASP A 12 -25.20 9.58 -28.96
CA ASP A 12 -23.98 9.02 -29.51
C ASP A 12 -22.88 8.75 -28.45
N THR A 13 -23.09 9.12 -27.17
CA THR A 13 -22.08 8.97 -26.10
C THR A 13 -22.43 7.88 -25.09
N ALA A 14 -23.63 7.32 -25.13
CA ALA A 14 -24.01 6.24 -24.23
C ALA A 14 -23.58 4.85 -24.77
N ILE A 15 -23.23 3.94 -23.85
CA ILE A 15 -22.99 2.54 -24.16
C ILE A 15 -23.98 1.66 -23.38
N SER A 16 -24.62 0.71 -24.05
CA SER A 16 -25.53 -0.22 -23.40
C SER A 16 -24.78 -1.32 -22.63
N THR A 17 -25.46 -1.95 -21.65
CA THR A 17 -24.93 -3.10 -20.90
C THR A 17 -24.51 -4.24 -21.83
N ALA A 18 -25.33 -4.57 -22.83
CA ALA A 18 -25.02 -5.65 -23.78
C ALA A 18 -23.79 -5.34 -24.64
N GLU A 19 -23.65 -4.11 -25.10
CA GLU A 19 -22.49 -3.68 -25.87
C GLU A 19 -21.24 -3.67 -25.01
N LEU A 20 -21.28 -3.07 -23.81
CA LEU A 20 -20.14 -3.03 -22.89
C LEU A 20 -19.67 -4.45 -22.53
N ARG A 21 -20.62 -5.35 -22.20
CA ARG A 21 -20.31 -6.76 -21.94
C ARG A 21 -19.58 -7.43 -23.11
N SER A 22 -20.00 -7.16 -24.33
CA SER A 22 -19.37 -7.76 -25.53
C SER A 22 -17.96 -7.24 -25.83
N ARG A 23 -17.56 -6.14 -25.19
CA ARG A 23 -16.26 -5.46 -25.37
C ARG A 23 -15.32 -5.52 -24.18
N LEU A 24 -15.58 -6.37 -23.17
CA LEU A 24 -14.73 -6.47 -21.98
C LEU A 24 -13.28 -6.88 -22.33
N ASP A 25 -13.11 -7.71 -23.35
CA ASP A 25 -11.79 -8.19 -23.80
C ASP A 25 -11.22 -7.37 -24.99
N ASP A 26 -11.82 -6.21 -25.30
CA ASP A 26 -11.40 -5.35 -26.40
C ASP A 26 -10.11 -4.58 -26.00
N PRO A 27 -8.94 -4.87 -26.61
CA PRO A 27 -7.68 -4.24 -26.23
C PRO A 27 -7.63 -2.72 -26.55
N ASP A 28 -8.53 -2.24 -27.42
CA ASP A 28 -8.61 -0.82 -27.80
C ASP A 28 -9.58 -0.04 -26.93
N LEU A 29 -10.27 -0.70 -26.01
CA LEU A 29 -11.19 -0.07 -25.05
C LEU A 29 -10.54 0.06 -23.67
N THR A 30 -10.60 1.25 -23.09
CA THR A 30 -10.29 1.49 -21.67
C THR A 30 -11.59 1.76 -20.90
N ILE A 31 -11.94 0.88 -19.98
CA ILE A 31 -13.10 1.05 -19.08
C ILE A 31 -12.59 1.70 -17.79
N VAL A 32 -13.21 2.81 -17.39
CA VAL A 32 -12.75 3.62 -16.25
C VAL A 32 -13.81 3.67 -15.15
N ASP A 33 -13.45 3.19 -13.98
CA ASP A 33 -14.25 3.31 -12.76
C ASP A 33 -13.90 4.64 -12.06
N VAL A 34 -14.85 5.55 -11.96
CA VAL A 34 -14.62 6.85 -11.30
C VAL A 34 -15.09 6.88 -9.84
N ARG A 35 -15.60 5.75 -9.33
CA ARG A 35 -16.06 5.60 -7.95
C ARG A 35 -14.87 5.60 -6.97
N PRO A 36 -15.10 5.80 -5.66
CA PRO A 36 -14.05 5.69 -4.65
C PRO A 36 -13.31 4.34 -4.70
N MET A 37 -12.01 4.34 -4.35
CA MET A 37 -11.17 3.12 -4.32
C MET A 37 -11.78 1.98 -3.50
N ALA A 38 -12.46 2.31 -2.38
CA ALA A 38 -13.14 1.29 -1.58
C ALA A 38 -14.22 0.54 -2.38
N ALA A 39 -14.99 1.24 -3.24
CA ALA A 39 -15.97 0.60 -4.12
C ALA A 39 -15.29 -0.30 -5.15
N PHE A 40 -14.23 0.17 -5.81
CA PHE A 40 -13.44 -0.60 -6.74
C PHE A 40 -12.88 -1.88 -6.09
N ASN A 41 -12.39 -1.80 -4.87
CA ASN A 41 -11.81 -2.91 -4.13
C ASN A 41 -12.83 -3.97 -3.71
N GLY A 42 -14.12 -3.62 -3.55
CA GLY A 42 -15.14 -4.64 -3.20
C GLY A 42 -16.20 -4.19 -2.22
N TRP A 43 -16.10 -2.99 -1.65
CA TRP A 43 -17.10 -2.49 -0.70
C TRP A 43 -18.40 -2.06 -1.38
N ARG A 44 -19.53 -2.33 -0.72
CA ARG A 44 -20.88 -1.93 -1.16
C ARG A 44 -21.25 -0.61 -0.50
N LEU A 45 -20.72 0.49 -1.03
CA LEU A 45 -20.83 1.80 -0.38
C LEU A 45 -22.24 2.39 -0.36
N ARG A 46 -23.12 1.92 -1.27
CA ARG A 46 -24.53 2.32 -1.36
C ARG A 46 -25.51 1.15 -1.13
N GLY A 47 -25.00 0.01 -0.64
CA GLY A 47 -25.82 -1.18 -0.41
C GLY A 47 -26.13 -1.99 -1.67
N GLU A 48 -25.30 -1.89 -2.69
CA GLU A 48 -25.41 -2.62 -3.97
C GLU A 48 -25.47 -4.14 -3.74
N ALA A 49 -26.06 -4.87 -4.68
CA ALA A 49 -26.17 -6.32 -4.60
C ALA A 49 -24.80 -7.02 -4.51
N ARG A 50 -23.81 -6.50 -5.24
CA ARG A 50 -22.42 -6.98 -5.23
C ARG A 50 -21.45 -5.81 -5.18
N GLY A 51 -20.35 -5.96 -4.44
CA GLY A 51 -19.22 -5.02 -4.44
C GLY A 51 -18.17 -5.44 -5.46
N GLY A 52 -17.32 -4.47 -5.87
CA GLY A 52 -16.24 -4.67 -6.84
C GLY A 52 -16.38 -3.74 -8.05
N HIS A 53 -15.84 -4.17 -9.19
CA HIS A 53 -15.78 -3.38 -10.42
C HIS A 53 -16.03 -4.23 -11.67
N ILE A 54 -16.23 -3.58 -12.80
CA ILE A 54 -16.35 -4.25 -14.11
C ILE A 54 -14.97 -4.83 -14.46
N PRO A 55 -14.85 -6.13 -14.81
CA PRO A 55 -13.56 -6.73 -15.12
C PRO A 55 -12.79 -5.98 -16.20
N GLY A 56 -11.48 -5.84 -16.00
CA GLY A 56 -10.60 -5.09 -16.92
C GLY A 56 -10.70 -3.57 -16.78
N SER A 57 -11.57 -3.03 -15.91
CA SER A 57 -11.60 -1.58 -15.69
C SER A 57 -10.39 -1.10 -14.89
N VAL A 58 -9.99 0.14 -15.17
CA VAL A 58 -8.99 0.89 -14.40
C VAL A 58 -9.68 1.85 -13.43
N ALA A 59 -9.13 2.03 -12.24
CA ALA A 59 -9.69 2.98 -11.28
C ALA A 59 -9.14 4.39 -11.53
N PHE A 60 -10.04 5.37 -11.60
CA PHE A 60 -9.70 6.79 -11.60
C PHE A 60 -10.73 7.55 -10.76
N PRO A 61 -10.68 7.48 -9.44
CA PRO A 61 -11.63 8.17 -8.55
C PRO A 61 -11.77 9.65 -8.87
N SER A 62 -13.00 10.13 -9.00
CA SER A 62 -13.28 11.55 -9.31
C SER A 62 -12.66 12.53 -8.29
N ALA A 63 -12.48 12.10 -7.05
CA ALA A 63 -11.82 12.88 -6.01
C ALA A 63 -10.37 13.26 -6.35
N TRP A 64 -9.69 12.53 -7.23
CA TRP A 64 -8.33 12.88 -7.65
C TRP A 64 -8.27 14.16 -8.46
N LEU A 65 -9.35 14.51 -9.17
CA LEU A 65 -9.44 15.73 -9.96
C LEU A 65 -9.24 17.01 -9.14
N THR A 66 -9.47 16.94 -7.84
CA THR A 66 -9.31 18.07 -6.91
C THR A 66 -8.19 17.88 -5.88
N SER A 67 -7.56 16.70 -5.87
CA SER A 67 -6.55 16.32 -4.85
C SER A 67 -5.12 16.59 -5.29
N VAL A 68 -4.87 16.68 -6.60
CA VAL A 68 -3.54 16.87 -7.19
C VAL A 68 -3.56 17.91 -8.29
N ASP A 69 -2.38 18.38 -8.75
CA ASP A 69 -2.26 19.32 -9.83
C ASP A 69 -2.52 18.68 -11.21
N GLU A 70 -2.65 19.51 -12.24
CA GLU A 70 -2.99 19.08 -13.60
C GLU A 70 -1.93 18.15 -14.21
N ALA A 71 -0.65 18.41 -13.96
CA ALA A 71 0.43 17.58 -14.49
C ALA A 71 0.38 16.15 -13.89
N GLU A 72 0.01 16.04 -12.63
CA GLU A 72 -0.19 14.76 -11.98
C GLU A 72 -1.45 14.04 -12.50
N ILE A 73 -2.54 14.77 -12.78
CA ILE A 73 -3.74 14.22 -13.42
C ILE A 73 -3.38 13.63 -14.79
N GLU A 74 -2.67 14.38 -15.64
CA GLU A 74 -2.22 13.92 -16.95
C GLU A 74 -1.37 12.63 -16.84
N ARG A 75 -0.47 12.58 -15.87
CA ARG A 75 0.34 11.41 -15.61
C ARG A 75 -0.52 10.21 -15.20
N GLN A 76 -1.47 10.38 -14.28
CA GLN A 76 -2.37 9.32 -13.82
C GLN A 76 -3.27 8.80 -14.95
N LEU A 77 -3.72 9.66 -15.85
CA LEU A 77 -4.46 9.26 -17.04
C LEU A 77 -3.59 8.44 -18.00
N ALA A 78 -2.38 8.91 -18.29
CA ALA A 78 -1.45 8.22 -19.18
C ALA A 78 -1.03 6.84 -18.66
N ASP A 79 -0.71 6.76 -17.36
CA ASP A 79 -0.32 5.50 -16.69
C ASP A 79 -1.41 4.41 -16.78
N ARG A 80 -2.69 4.82 -16.96
CA ARG A 80 -3.86 3.92 -17.08
C ARG A 80 -4.32 3.72 -18.53
N GLY A 81 -3.54 4.18 -19.48
CA GLY A 81 -3.90 4.07 -20.91
C GLY A 81 -5.09 4.94 -21.32
N ILE A 82 -5.44 5.95 -20.54
CA ILE A 82 -6.49 6.94 -20.87
C ILE A 82 -5.82 8.04 -21.68
N VAL A 83 -5.65 7.78 -22.98
CA VAL A 83 -4.87 8.64 -23.88
C VAL A 83 -5.64 8.90 -25.18
N ALA A 84 -5.30 9.98 -25.88
CA ALA A 84 -5.91 10.30 -27.17
C ALA A 84 -5.74 9.16 -28.19
N GLY A 85 -6.80 8.89 -28.95
CA GLY A 85 -6.83 7.82 -29.95
C GLY A 85 -7.26 6.45 -29.41
N ARG A 86 -7.58 6.33 -28.13
CA ARG A 86 -8.24 5.14 -27.56
C ARG A 86 -9.70 5.40 -27.27
N SER A 87 -10.52 4.37 -27.42
CA SER A 87 -11.91 4.39 -26.94
C SER A 87 -11.94 4.31 -25.41
N VAL A 88 -12.70 5.19 -24.76
CA VAL A 88 -12.84 5.24 -23.30
C VAL A 88 -14.32 5.09 -22.92
N VAL A 89 -14.61 4.24 -21.94
CA VAL A 89 -15.92 4.15 -21.30
C VAL A 89 -15.79 4.53 -19.84
N LEU A 90 -16.54 5.53 -19.41
CA LEU A 90 -16.63 5.96 -18.02
C LEU A 90 -17.86 5.33 -17.35
N TYR A 91 -17.72 4.92 -16.10
CA TYR A 91 -18.86 4.55 -15.27
C TYR A 91 -18.70 4.95 -13.81
N ALA A 92 -19.83 5.18 -13.16
CA ALA A 92 -19.95 5.55 -11.75
C ALA A 92 -21.21 4.89 -11.15
N TYR A 93 -21.63 5.38 -10.00
CA TYR A 93 -22.99 5.12 -9.48
C TYR A 93 -24.04 5.93 -10.27
N ASP A 94 -23.80 7.20 -10.47
CA ASP A 94 -24.66 8.13 -11.20
C ASP A 94 -23.88 8.73 -12.39
N PRO A 95 -24.49 8.80 -13.60
CA PRO A 95 -23.86 9.44 -14.75
C PRO A 95 -23.35 10.88 -14.51
N ALA A 96 -23.95 11.62 -13.57
CA ALA A 96 -23.50 12.95 -13.20
C ALA A 96 -22.09 12.97 -12.56
N GLU A 97 -21.68 11.87 -11.93
CA GLU A 97 -20.36 11.75 -11.28
C GLU A 97 -19.20 11.66 -12.28
N VAL A 98 -19.47 11.32 -13.54
CA VAL A 98 -18.45 11.23 -14.60
C VAL A 98 -18.26 12.54 -15.37
N ALA A 99 -19.17 13.51 -15.21
CA ALA A 99 -19.22 14.73 -16.06
C ALA A 99 -17.95 15.57 -15.98
N GLU A 100 -17.35 15.70 -14.80
CA GLU A 100 -16.10 16.47 -14.64
C GLU A 100 -14.93 15.79 -15.33
N LEU A 101 -14.79 14.47 -15.19
CA LEU A 101 -13.74 13.71 -15.88
C LEU A 101 -13.98 13.74 -17.40
N GLU A 102 -15.20 13.52 -17.87
CA GLU A 102 -15.54 13.63 -19.30
C GLU A 102 -15.10 14.98 -19.89
N ALA A 103 -15.43 16.08 -19.20
CA ALA A 103 -15.03 17.42 -19.65
C ALA A 103 -13.51 17.60 -19.70
N ARG A 104 -12.78 17.05 -18.72
CA ARG A 104 -11.32 17.08 -18.74
C ARG A 104 -10.73 16.25 -19.86
N LEU A 105 -11.22 15.03 -20.07
CA LEU A 105 -10.77 14.19 -21.17
C LEU A 105 -10.98 14.86 -22.53
N ALA A 106 -12.12 15.52 -22.72
CA ALA A 106 -12.39 16.31 -23.93
C ALA A 106 -11.40 17.49 -24.11
N ALA A 107 -11.03 18.18 -23.01
CA ALA A 107 -10.03 19.25 -23.05
C ALA A 107 -8.63 18.73 -23.41
N HIS A 108 -8.30 17.47 -23.08
CA HIS A 108 -7.07 16.78 -23.47
C HIS A 108 -7.16 16.09 -24.86
N GLY A 109 -8.22 16.36 -25.62
CA GLY A 109 -8.35 15.88 -27.00
C GLY A 109 -8.84 14.43 -27.14
N LEU A 110 -9.37 13.83 -26.08
CA LEU A 110 -10.04 12.54 -26.15
C LEU A 110 -11.46 12.75 -26.68
N THR A 111 -11.72 12.28 -27.89
CA THR A 111 -13.01 12.51 -28.61
C THR A 111 -13.90 11.26 -28.62
N ASP A 112 -13.37 10.08 -28.36
CA ASP A 112 -14.12 8.82 -28.26
C ASP A 112 -14.28 8.42 -26.79
N VAL A 113 -15.11 9.21 -26.07
CA VAL A 113 -15.48 8.98 -24.68
C VAL A 113 -16.96 8.66 -24.61
N ARG A 114 -17.28 7.51 -24.04
CA ARG A 114 -18.67 7.04 -23.87
C ARG A 114 -18.98 6.86 -22.38
N ILE A 115 -20.24 6.93 -22.02
CA ILE A 115 -20.71 6.80 -20.65
C ILE A 115 -21.58 5.54 -20.53
N PHE A 116 -21.30 4.70 -19.54
CA PHE A 116 -22.20 3.60 -19.18
C PHE A 116 -23.31 4.15 -18.28
N ASP A 117 -24.40 4.63 -18.90
CA ASP A 117 -25.50 5.33 -18.23
C ASP A 117 -26.26 4.46 -17.23
N ALA A 118 -26.32 3.14 -17.42
CA ALA A 118 -26.94 2.22 -16.47
C ALA A 118 -26.19 2.15 -15.14
N GLY A 119 -24.92 2.55 -15.13
CA GLY A 119 -24.10 2.67 -13.94
C GLY A 119 -23.80 1.35 -13.24
N TRP A 120 -23.00 1.45 -12.18
CA TRP A 120 -22.56 0.29 -11.41
C TRP A 120 -23.71 -0.49 -10.77
N GLU A 121 -24.71 0.19 -10.21
CA GLU A 121 -25.81 -0.49 -9.50
C GLU A 121 -26.57 -1.46 -10.41
N SER A 122 -26.83 -1.07 -11.66
CA SER A 122 -27.45 -1.92 -12.66
C SER A 122 -26.58 -3.13 -13.03
N TRP A 123 -25.26 -2.91 -13.21
CA TRP A 123 -24.31 -3.99 -13.48
C TRP A 123 -24.22 -4.97 -12.31
N ALA A 124 -24.12 -4.46 -11.08
CA ALA A 124 -24.02 -5.25 -9.86
C ALA A 124 -25.27 -6.05 -9.54
N ALA A 125 -26.45 -5.59 -9.97
CA ALA A 125 -27.74 -6.25 -9.75
C ALA A 125 -27.95 -7.49 -10.64
N ASP A 126 -27.32 -7.53 -11.82
CA ASP A 126 -27.46 -8.64 -12.76
C ASP A 126 -26.45 -9.76 -12.43
N PRO A 127 -26.90 -10.94 -11.92
CA PRO A 127 -26.00 -12.02 -11.52
C PRO A 127 -25.24 -12.65 -12.70
N ASP A 128 -25.69 -12.45 -13.94
CA ASP A 128 -25.05 -12.99 -15.15
C ASP A 128 -23.91 -12.10 -15.66
N LEU A 129 -23.76 -10.90 -15.11
CA LEU A 129 -22.63 -10.00 -15.45
C LEU A 129 -21.42 -10.28 -14.55
N PRO A 130 -20.21 -10.33 -15.12
CA PRO A 130 -19.02 -10.60 -14.35
C PRO A 130 -18.64 -9.40 -13.46
N VAL A 131 -18.10 -9.69 -12.28
CA VAL A 131 -17.60 -8.70 -11.34
C VAL A 131 -16.24 -9.14 -10.83
N ASP A 132 -15.29 -8.24 -10.81
CA ASP A 132 -13.97 -8.45 -10.20
C ASP A 132 -13.85 -7.65 -8.90
N ARG A 133 -13.02 -8.12 -7.97
CA ARG A 133 -12.78 -7.45 -6.69
C ARG A 133 -11.52 -7.98 -6.00
N LEU A 134 -11.01 -7.21 -5.10
CA LEU A 134 -9.95 -7.62 -4.18
C LEU A 134 -10.44 -8.79 -3.30
N ALA A 135 -9.71 -9.90 -3.25
CA ALA A 135 -10.19 -11.14 -2.63
C ALA A 135 -10.50 -10.97 -1.13
N ASN A 136 -9.60 -10.31 -0.40
CA ASN A 136 -9.74 -10.05 1.03
C ASN A 136 -10.02 -8.54 1.29
N PHE A 137 -10.88 -7.92 0.50
CA PHE A 137 -11.17 -6.48 0.57
C PHE A 137 -11.62 -6.03 1.97
N ASP A 138 -12.29 -6.90 2.71
CA ASP A 138 -12.80 -6.65 4.06
C ASP A 138 -11.69 -6.42 5.10
N LYS A 139 -10.43 -6.74 4.76
CA LYS A 139 -9.27 -6.45 5.61
C LYS A 139 -8.66 -5.06 5.35
N LEU A 140 -9.13 -4.37 4.31
CA LEU A 140 -8.76 -3.00 3.98
C LEU A 140 -10.00 -2.10 4.16
N VAL A 141 -10.16 -1.54 5.36
CA VAL A 141 -11.37 -0.78 5.70
C VAL A 141 -11.22 0.71 5.32
N HIS A 142 -12.34 1.34 4.94
CA HIS A 142 -12.39 2.75 4.61
C HIS A 142 -12.92 3.59 5.79
N THR A 143 -12.77 4.90 5.73
CA THR A 143 -13.08 5.81 6.83
C THR A 143 -14.53 5.76 7.29
N GLU A 144 -15.49 5.69 6.36
CA GLU A 144 -16.93 5.62 6.68
C GLU A 144 -17.28 4.30 7.38
N TRP A 145 -16.63 3.19 6.98
CA TRP A 145 -16.78 1.90 7.64
C TRP A 145 -16.34 2.00 9.12
N LEU A 146 -15.15 2.55 9.35
CA LEU A 146 -14.63 2.72 10.71
C LEU A 146 -15.48 3.71 11.51
N ARG A 147 -15.94 4.81 10.90
CA ARG A 147 -16.83 5.77 11.53
C ARG A 147 -18.11 5.11 11.99
N GLN A 148 -18.76 4.32 11.14
CA GLN A 148 -19.98 3.58 11.49
C GLN A 148 -19.74 2.64 12.68
N LEU A 149 -18.60 1.92 12.70
CA LEU A 149 -18.24 1.03 13.81
C LEU A 149 -18.04 1.79 15.12
N LEU A 150 -17.32 2.91 15.10
CA LEU A 150 -17.06 3.74 16.29
C LEU A 150 -18.34 4.40 16.84
N ASP A 151 -19.31 4.68 15.99
CA ASP A 151 -20.64 5.18 16.40
C ASP A 151 -21.55 4.07 16.94
N GLY A 152 -21.05 2.84 17.09
CA GLY A 152 -21.80 1.69 17.63
C GLY A 152 -22.67 0.99 16.60
N GLY A 153 -22.50 1.29 15.31
CA GLY A 153 -23.17 0.58 14.23
C GLY A 153 -22.47 -0.76 13.91
N GLN A 154 -23.09 -1.51 13.01
CA GLN A 154 -22.53 -2.76 12.47
C GLN A 154 -22.28 -2.58 10.97
N PRO A 155 -21.07 -2.17 10.56
CA PRO A 155 -20.76 -1.99 9.15
C PRO A 155 -20.69 -3.34 8.41
N ASP A 156 -20.78 -3.28 7.08
CA ASP A 156 -20.70 -4.46 6.23
C ASP A 156 -19.42 -5.26 6.48
N ALA A 157 -19.49 -6.58 6.37
CA ALA A 157 -18.38 -7.52 6.63
C ALA A 157 -17.76 -7.42 8.04
N PHE A 158 -18.49 -6.91 9.04
CA PHE A 158 -18.14 -7.03 10.44
C PHE A 158 -19.14 -7.93 11.16
N ASP A 159 -18.65 -9.08 11.62
CA ASP A 159 -19.49 -10.11 12.25
C ASP A 159 -19.94 -9.76 13.68
N GLY A 160 -19.53 -8.59 14.18
CA GLY A 160 -19.70 -8.19 15.57
C GLY A 160 -18.56 -8.69 16.45
N GLY A 161 -18.73 -8.53 17.76
CA GLY A 161 -17.74 -8.95 18.72
C GLY A 161 -16.81 -7.82 19.18
N ARG A 162 -15.76 -8.22 19.90
CA ARG A 162 -14.79 -7.28 20.44
C ARG A 162 -13.83 -6.80 19.38
N PHE A 163 -13.66 -5.49 19.27
CA PHE A 163 -12.63 -4.90 18.43
C PHE A 163 -11.72 -3.97 19.26
N LEU A 164 -10.51 -3.75 18.74
CA LEU A 164 -9.55 -2.77 19.23
C LEU A 164 -9.02 -1.97 18.04
N LEU A 165 -8.94 -0.65 18.22
CA LEU A 165 -8.35 0.27 17.26
C LEU A 165 -6.99 0.74 17.78
N PHE A 166 -5.94 0.65 16.96
CA PHE A 166 -4.59 1.08 17.33
C PHE A 166 -4.04 2.13 16.38
N HIS A 167 -3.58 3.23 16.97
CA HIS A 167 -2.61 4.13 16.33
C HIS A 167 -1.23 3.48 16.46
N VAL A 168 -0.67 3.07 15.34
CA VAL A 168 0.64 2.41 15.32
C VAL A 168 1.72 3.43 14.97
N ASN A 169 2.77 3.50 15.78
CA ASN A 169 3.91 4.37 15.54
C ASN A 169 5.22 3.67 15.97
N PHE A 170 6.34 4.33 15.78
CA PHE A 170 7.67 3.85 16.14
C PHE A 170 8.26 4.69 17.27
N GLY A 171 8.49 4.07 18.41
CA GLY A 171 9.34 4.52 19.50
C GLY A 171 8.75 5.56 20.44
N VAL A 172 7.90 6.48 19.99
CA VAL A 172 7.40 7.59 20.80
C VAL A 172 5.95 7.93 20.49
N PRO A 173 5.15 8.32 21.50
CA PRO A 173 3.72 8.54 21.37
C PRO A 173 3.31 9.97 20.96
N GLU A 174 4.25 10.87 20.58
CA GLU A 174 3.94 12.28 20.41
C GLU A 174 2.82 12.54 19.40
N GLU A 175 2.80 11.84 18.26
CA GLU A 175 1.74 12.00 17.26
C GLU A 175 0.39 11.52 17.80
N TYR A 176 0.38 10.42 18.57
CA TYR A 176 -0.82 9.94 19.24
C TYR A 176 -1.29 10.90 20.33
N GLU A 177 -0.38 11.45 21.13
CA GLU A 177 -0.70 12.40 22.21
C GLU A 177 -1.14 13.76 21.69
N GLU A 178 -0.66 14.17 20.51
CA GLU A 178 -1.14 15.37 19.85
C GLU A 178 -2.62 15.24 19.50
N ASN A 179 -2.98 14.20 18.78
CA ASN A 179 -4.37 13.80 18.54
C ASN A 179 -4.42 12.45 17.78
N HIS A 180 -5.52 11.76 17.93
CA HIS A 180 -5.73 10.45 17.33
C HIS A 180 -7.23 10.20 17.05
N LEU A 181 -7.54 9.11 16.35
CA LEU A 181 -8.93 8.71 16.10
C LEU A 181 -9.63 8.31 17.41
N PRO A 182 -10.92 8.63 17.56
CA PRO A 182 -11.65 8.35 18.80
C PRO A 182 -11.59 6.87 19.19
N GLY A 183 -11.27 6.61 20.46
CA GLY A 183 -11.18 5.25 21.00
C GLY A 183 -9.87 4.51 20.67
N ALA A 184 -8.97 5.09 19.90
CA ALA A 184 -7.71 4.45 19.55
C ALA A 184 -6.80 4.28 20.78
N LEU A 185 -6.12 3.14 20.82
CA LEU A 185 -5.02 2.83 21.71
C LEU A 185 -3.69 3.09 20.98
N TYR A 186 -2.64 3.37 21.75
CA TYR A 186 -1.28 3.49 21.21
C TYR A 186 -0.63 2.11 21.09
N LEU A 187 0.09 1.89 19.96
CA LEU A 187 0.94 0.71 19.77
C LEU A 187 2.30 1.15 19.23
N ASP A 188 3.35 0.95 20.03
CA ASP A 188 4.73 1.08 19.59
C ASP A 188 5.17 -0.22 18.93
N THR A 189 5.67 -0.15 17.68
CA THR A 189 6.20 -1.33 16.96
C THR A 189 7.29 -2.05 17.77
N ASN A 190 8.09 -1.34 18.59
CA ASN A 190 9.11 -1.95 19.45
C ASN A 190 8.56 -2.92 20.50
N TRP A 191 7.26 -2.91 20.75
CA TRP A 191 6.63 -3.94 21.62
C TRP A 191 6.49 -5.29 20.90
N LEU A 192 6.44 -5.26 19.57
CA LEU A 192 6.33 -6.45 18.72
C LEU A 192 7.67 -6.84 18.07
N GLU A 193 8.61 -5.91 17.98
CA GLU A 193 9.93 -6.06 17.40
C GLU A 193 11.01 -5.90 18.45
N ASP A 194 12.19 -6.46 18.20
CA ASP A 194 13.35 -6.33 19.07
C ASP A 194 14.41 -5.40 18.48
N PRO A 195 14.54 -4.15 18.98
CA PRO A 195 15.56 -3.21 18.52
C PRO A 195 16.99 -3.71 18.70
N GLU A 196 17.26 -4.58 19.68
CA GLU A 196 18.59 -5.17 19.91
C GLU A 196 18.89 -6.27 18.90
N ASN A 197 17.85 -6.91 18.34
CA ASN A 197 17.96 -7.90 17.28
C ASN A 197 17.51 -7.35 15.92
N ILE A 198 18.05 -6.20 15.52
CA ILE A 198 17.83 -5.56 14.21
C ILE A 198 16.36 -5.39 13.80
N TRP A 199 15.48 -5.13 14.77
CA TRP A 199 14.02 -5.00 14.59
C TRP A 199 13.34 -6.22 13.97
N GLN A 200 13.92 -7.42 14.16
CA GLN A 200 13.18 -8.65 13.89
C GLN A 200 12.02 -8.79 14.89
N ARG A 201 10.99 -9.55 14.51
CA ARG A 201 9.90 -9.87 15.44
C ARG A 201 10.42 -10.46 16.73
N ARG A 202 9.79 -10.14 17.82
CA ARG A 202 10.12 -10.75 19.13
C ARG A 202 9.86 -12.26 19.14
N SER A 203 10.47 -12.94 20.07
CA SER A 203 10.23 -14.37 20.30
C SER A 203 8.75 -14.66 20.59
N PRO A 204 8.26 -15.88 20.34
CA PRO A 204 6.86 -16.25 20.62
C PRO A 204 6.41 -15.96 22.06
N ALA A 205 7.28 -16.16 23.04
CA ALA A 205 6.98 -15.89 24.45
C ALA A 205 6.87 -14.39 24.75
N GLU A 206 7.66 -13.55 24.08
CA GLU A 206 7.58 -12.08 24.21
C GLU A 206 6.36 -11.53 23.47
N LEU A 207 6.05 -12.06 22.30
CA LEU A 207 4.83 -11.71 21.57
C LEU A 207 3.58 -12.07 22.38
N ASP A 208 3.54 -13.24 23.03
CA ASP A 208 2.42 -13.61 23.90
C ASP A 208 2.22 -12.57 25.03
N ARG A 209 3.30 -12.16 25.69
CA ARG A 209 3.23 -11.10 26.70
C ARG A 209 2.75 -9.78 26.14
N ALA A 210 3.29 -9.37 24.97
CA ALA A 210 2.95 -8.09 24.34
C ALA A 210 1.46 -8.05 23.94
N VAL A 211 0.96 -9.06 23.20
CA VAL A 211 -0.44 -9.06 22.74
C VAL A 211 -1.41 -9.12 23.93
N ARG A 212 -1.08 -9.86 25.00
CA ARG A 212 -1.91 -9.88 26.20
C ARG A 212 -1.92 -8.54 26.93
N SER A 213 -0.79 -7.86 27.04
CA SER A 213 -0.72 -6.53 27.67
C SER A 213 -1.51 -5.49 26.89
N LEU A 214 -1.56 -5.62 25.56
CA LEU A 214 -2.37 -4.81 24.66
C LEU A 214 -3.87 -5.18 24.70
N GLY A 215 -4.24 -6.20 25.46
CA GLY A 215 -5.61 -6.67 25.54
C GLY A 215 -6.07 -7.48 24.31
N ILE A 216 -5.16 -7.95 23.47
CA ILE A 216 -5.47 -8.68 22.24
C ILE A 216 -5.59 -10.17 22.54
N THR A 217 -6.68 -10.80 22.07
CA THR A 217 -6.82 -12.26 21.97
C THR A 217 -6.82 -12.68 20.51
N SER A 218 -6.67 -13.98 20.24
CA SER A 218 -6.74 -14.51 18.87
C SER A 218 -8.05 -14.18 18.12
N ASP A 219 -9.12 -13.97 18.88
CA ASP A 219 -10.47 -13.69 18.33
C ASP A 219 -10.85 -12.19 18.35
N THR A 220 -9.95 -11.32 18.81
CA THR A 220 -10.17 -9.87 18.77
C THR A 220 -10.02 -9.38 17.32
N THR A 221 -11.00 -8.63 16.82
CA THR A 221 -10.81 -7.84 15.59
C THR A 221 -9.88 -6.68 15.91
N VAL A 222 -8.71 -6.64 15.29
CA VAL A 222 -7.73 -5.58 15.46
C VAL A 222 -7.72 -4.69 14.23
N ILE A 223 -7.97 -3.39 14.42
CA ILE A 223 -7.91 -2.39 13.36
C ILE A 223 -6.67 -1.54 13.63
N VAL A 224 -5.80 -1.42 12.64
CA VAL A 224 -4.57 -0.61 12.74
C VAL A 224 -4.59 0.53 11.74
N TYR A 225 -4.00 1.65 12.12
CA TYR A 225 -3.73 2.76 11.22
C TYR A 225 -2.42 3.45 11.60
N GLY A 226 -1.79 4.08 10.63
CA GLY A 226 -0.64 4.95 10.84
C GLY A 226 -0.98 6.40 10.53
N ARG A 227 -0.09 7.29 10.94
CA ARG A 227 -0.06 8.70 10.56
C ARG A 227 1.25 8.96 9.85
N ASP A 228 1.20 9.21 8.54
CA ASP A 228 2.37 9.59 7.79
C ASP A 228 2.73 11.03 8.14
N THR A 229 3.97 11.27 8.52
CA THR A 229 4.46 12.61 8.86
C THR A 229 5.55 13.03 7.90
N GLU A 230 5.49 14.26 7.42
CA GLU A 230 6.63 14.90 6.76
C GLU A 230 7.66 15.22 7.85
N GLY A 231 8.60 14.31 8.10
CA GLY A 231 9.62 14.53 9.08
C GLY A 231 10.73 15.49 8.61
N ASP A 232 11.45 16.10 9.55
CA ASP A 232 12.67 16.85 9.26
C ASP A 232 13.74 15.93 8.61
N ALA A 233 14.39 16.39 7.56
CA ALA A 233 15.49 15.66 6.91
C ALA A 233 16.64 15.29 7.86
N ASN A 234 16.71 15.97 9.02
CA ASN A 234 17.69 15.74 10.07
C ASN A 234 17.18 14.83 11.20
N GLU A 235 15.99 14.24 11.08
CA GLU A 235 15.41 13.41 12.12
C GLU A 235 16.29 12.18 12.38
N LYS A 236 16.62 11.97 13.66
CA LYS A 236 17.51 10.87 14.08
C LYS A 236 16.88 9.48 13.87
N TRP A 237 15.55 9.41 13.90
CA TRP A 237 14.79 8.17 13.78
C TRP A 237 13.71 8.28 12.70
N PRO A 238 14.12 8.16 11.44
CA PRO A 238 13.19 8.37 10.31
C PRO A 238 12.04 7.34 10.23
N GLY A 239 12.06 6.28 11.04
CA GLY A 239 10.95 5.33 11.15
C GLY A 239 9.62 5.96 11.59
N ARG A 240 9.64 7.14 12.21
CA ARG A 240 8.43 7.92 12.55
C ARG A 240 7.66 8.38 11.32
N ARG A 241 8.32 8.57 10.18
CA ARG A 241 7.70 8.97 8.91
C ARG A 241 6.93 7.85 8.23
N ALA A 242 7.15 6.62 8.64
CA ALA A 242 6.63 5.44 7.98
C ALA A 242 5.26 4.98 8.53
N GLY A 243 4.43 5.90 9.03
CA GLY A 243 3.23 5.61 9.79
C GLY A 243 2.37 4.48 9.26
N GLN A 244 1.94 4.52 7.99
CA GLN A 244 1.16 3.44 7.39
C GLN A 244 1.99 2.16 7.20
N ILE A 245 3.29 2.26 6.94
CA ILE A 245 4.20 1.10 6.86
C ILE A 245 4.37 0.49 8.26
N ALA A 246 4.42 1.30 9.32
CA ALA A 246 4.44 0.81 10.71
C ALA A 246 3.16 0.04 11.05
N ALA A 247 1.99 0.54 10.62
CA ALA A 247 0.71 -0.15 10.81
C ALA A 247 0.68 -1.51 10.11
N THR A 248 1.16 -1.60 8.86
CA THR A 248 1.24 -2.89 8.14
C THR A 248 2.29 -3.82 8.73
N ARG A 249 3.37 -3.29 9.32
CA ARG A 249 4.34 -4.09 10.06
C ARG A 249 3.71 -4.74 11.30
N ALA A 250 3.02 -3.97 12.11
CA ALA A 250 2.28 -4.50 13.26
C ALA A 250 1.23 -5.54 12.83
N LEU A 251 0.48 -5.26 11.76
CA LEU A 251 -0.50 -6.17 11.17
C LEU A 251 0.13 -7.52 10.81
N ALA A 252 1.26 -7.53 10.10
CA ALA A 252 1.95 -8.76 9.70
C ALA A 252 2.37 -9.60 10.91
N ILE A 253 2.92 -8.98 11.96
CA ILE A 253 3.34 -9.66 13.19
C ILE A 253 2.12 -10.21 13.95
N LEU A 254 1.03 -9.45 14.05
CA LEU A 254 -0.22 -9.91 14.69
C LEU A 254 -0.83 -11.10 13.93
N ARG A 255 -0.81 -11.08 12.61
CA ARG A 255 -1.25 -12.21 11.78
C ARG A 255 -0.35 -13.43 11.95
N TYR A 256 0.98 -13.24 11.99
CA TYR A 256 1.95 -14.30 12.32
C TYR A 256 1.65 -14.92 13.70
N ALA A 257 1.39 -14.08 14.70
CA ALA A 257 1.06 -14.54 16.05
C ALA A 257 -0.23 -15.39 16.08
N GLY A 258 -1.22 -15.06 15.26
CA GLY A 258 -2.48 -15.81 15.18
C GLY A 258 -3.73 -15.01 15.47
N VAL A 259 -3.67 -13.67 15.41
CA VAL A 259 -4.88 -12.84 15.41
C VAL A 259 -5.64 -13.11 14.12
N LYS A 260 -6.88 -13.60 14.23
CA LYS A 260 -7.66 -14.06 13.08
C LYS A 260 -8.13 -12.93 12.17
N ASP A 261 -8.47 -11.79 12.74
CA ASP A 261 -9.00 -10.62 12.03
C ASP A 261 -8.19 -9.38 12.36
N VAL A 262 -7.27 -9.02 11.46
CA VAL A 262 -6.52 -7.77 11.52
C VAL A 262 -6.82 -6.97 10.26
N ARG A 263 -7.25 -5.72 10.42
CA ARG A 263 -7.68 -4.82 9.36
C ARG A 263 -6.83 -3.57 9.35
N LEU A 264 -6.55 -3.06 8.15
CA LEU A 264 -5.87 -1.78 7.93
C LEU A 264 -6.89 -0.72 7.55
N LEU A 265 -6.82 0.46 8.18
CA LEU A 265 -7.53 1.64 7.69
C LEU A 265 -6.79 2.21 6.48
N ASP A 266 -7.38 2.11 5.30
CA ASP A 266 -6.80 2.61 4.05
C ASP A 266 -6.66 4.13 4.09
N GLY A 267 -5.46 4.62 3.73
CA GLY A 267 -5.10 6.04 3.84
C GLY A 267 -4.94 6.57 5.28
N GLY A 268 -5.15 5.73 6.30
CA GLY A 268 -4.83 5.97 7.69
C GLY A 268 -5.44 7.24 8.30
N TYR A 269 -4.65 7.90 9.14
CA TYR A 269 -5.03 9.14 9.83
C TYR A 269 -5.47 10.26 8.86
N ASP A 270 -4.77 10.44 7.75
CA ASP A 270 -5.00 11.56 6.85
C ASP A 270 -6.37 11.51 6.17
N TRP A 271 -6.82 10.31 5.79
CA TRP A 271 -8.15 10.12 5.23
C TRP A 271 -9.26 10.38 6.24
N TRP A 272 -9.05 10.02 7.52
CA TRP A 272 -9.98 10.34 8.59
C TRP A 272 -10.14 11.86 8.76
N VAL A 273 -9.02 12.58 8.73
CA VAL A 273 -9.02 14.07 8.81
C VAL A 273 -9.67 14.70 7.58
N ARG A 274 -9.35 14.21 6.39
CA ARG A 274 -9.97 14.69 5.14
C ARG A 274 -11.49 14.51 5.10
N ALA A 275 -11.99 13.43 5.70
CA ALA A 275 -13.42 13.19 5.87
C ALA A 275 -14.09 14.15 6.87
N GLY A 276 -13.32 14.98 7.57
CA GLY A 276 -13.82 15.92 8.58
C GLY A 276 -14.30 15.24 9.85
N TYR A 277 -13.85 14.04 10.14
CA TYR A 277 -14.27 13.27 11.31
C TYR A 277 -13.53 13.72 12.58
N PRO A 278 -14.15 13.55 13.77
CA PRO A 278 -13.60 14.03 15.02
C PRO A 278 -12.30 13.32 15.40
N LEU A 279 -11.45 14.05 16.11
CA LEU A 279 -10.24 13.55 16.75
C LEU A 279 -10.37 13.68 18.27
N GLU A 280 -9.58 12.90 19.00
CA GLU A 280 -9.44 13.05 20.44
C GLU A 280 -7.97 13.15 20.87
N THR A 281 -7.76 13.64 22.12
CA THR A 281 -6.43 13.78 22.74
C THR A 281 -6.33 12.99 24.04
N VAL A 282 -7.38 12.23 24.36
CA VAL A 282 -7.45 11.46 25.61
C VAL A 282 -6.66 10.18 25.48
N ARG A 283 -5.49 10.13 26.12
CA ARG A 283 -4.70 8.91 26.18
C ARG A 283 -5.50 7.77 26.81
N ARG A 284 -5.57 6.67 26.11
CA ARG A 284 -6.24 5.45 26.56
C ARG A 284 -5.21 4.36 26.80
N GLU A 285 -5.39 3.64 27.92
CA GLU A 285 -4.55 2.49 28.23
C GLU A 285 -5.30 1.20 27.87
N PRO A 286 -4.61 0.20 27.27
CA PRO A 286 -5.23 -1.08 26.99
C PRO A 286 -5.57 -1.82 28.31
N THR A 287 -6.65 -2.60 28.28
CA THR A 287 -6.97 -3.50 29.40
C THR A 287 -6.37 -4.87 29.11
N PRO A 288 -5.34 -5.32 29.85
CA PRO A 288 -4.69 -6.60 29.62
C PRO A 288 -5.66 -7.78 29.73
N VAL A 289 -5.33 -8.87 28.99
CA VAL A 289 -6.05 -10.15 29.07
C VAL A 289 -5.16 -11.24 29.65
N GLU A 290 -5.77 -12.24 30.30
CA GLU A 290 -5.04 -13.33 30.94
C GLU A 290 -4.42 -14.29 29.92
N SER A 291 -5.06 -14.50 28.78
CA SER A 291 -4.65 -15.44 27.74
C SER A 291 -4.85 -14.87 26.35
N PHE A 292 -3.94 -15.15 25.45
CA PHE A 292 -4.10 -14.87 24.03
C PHE A 292 -5.10 -15.84 23.35
N GLY A 293 -5.28 -17.04 23.94
CA GLY A 293 -6.23 -18.04 23.50
C GLY A 293 -5.63 -19.17 22.66
N VAL A 294 -4.50 -18.95 22.02
CA VAL A 294 -3.78 -19.95 21.21
C VAL A 294 -2.27 -19.83 21.42
N SER A 295 -1.50 -20.85 21.05
CA SER A 295 -0.03 -20.76 21.04
C SER A 295 0.47 -19.85 19.92
N ILE A 296 1.57 -19.14 20.15
CA ILE A 296 2.25 -18.32 19.13
C ILE A 296 3.49 -19.09 18.63
N PRO A 297 3.76 -19.12 17.30
CA PRO A 297 2.94 -18.58 16.21
C PRO A 297 1.86 -19.56 15.73
N GLN A 298 0.80 -19.02 15.12
CA GLN A 298 -0.19 -19.80 14.37
C GLN A 298 0.11 -19.82 12.85
N ARG A 299 0.80 -18.78 12.36
CA ARG A 299 1.17 -18.63 10.95
C ARG A 299 2.69 -18.38 10.81
N PRO A 300 3.52 -19.39 11.15
CA PRO A 300 4.98 -19.26 11.01
C PRO A 300 5.42 -19.02 9.57
N ASP A 301 4.59 -19.42 8.61
CA ASP A 301 4.78 -19.23 7.18
C ASP A 301 4.69 -17.76 6.72
N TYR A 302 4.15 -16.86 7.52
CA TYR A 302 4.00 -15.43 7.16
C TYR A 302 5.25 -14.59 7.40
N ILE A 303 6.07 -14.97 8.34
CA ILE A 303 7.36 -14.27 8.61
C ILE A 303 8.45 -15.33 8.73
N VAL A 304 9.40 -15.29 7.80
CA VAL A 304 10.47 -16.28 7.67
C VAL A 304 11.82 -15.70 8.09
N ASP A 305 12.73 -16.58 8.49
CA ASP A 305 14.10 -16.25 8.84
C ASP A 305 15.07 -16.41 7.64
N ILE A 306 16.37 -16.19 7.90
CA ILE A 306 17.40 -16.22 6.85
C ILE A 306 17.58 -17.61 6.22
N ASP A 307 17.43 -18.69 6.97
CA ASP A 307 17.61 -20.04 6.43
C ASP A 307 16.48 -20.37 5.45
N GLU A 308 15.26 -19.95 5.77
CA GLU A 308 14.13 -20.12 4.88
C GLU A 308 14.21 -19.17 3.67
N ALA A 309 14.70 -17.95 3.85
CA ALA A 309 14.97 -17.03 2.73
C ALA A 309 16.01 -17.61 1.77
N LYS A 310 17.07 -18.28 2.26
CA LYS A 310 18.03 -19.01 1.45
C LYS A 310 17.41 -20.19 0.70
N SER A 311 16.50 -20.93 1.34
CA SER A 311 15.73 -22.00 0.68
C SER A 311 14.86 -21.50 -0.45
N ILE A 312 14.17 -20.36 -0.24
CA ILE A 312 13.35 -19.69 -1.27
C ILE A 312 14.23 -19.26 -2.44
N LEU A 313 15.38 -18.65 -2.16
CA LEU A 313 16.32 -18.18 -3.17
C LEU A 313 16.91 -19.35 -4.00
N ALA A 314 17.11 -20.51 -3.37
CA ALA A 314 17.64 -21.69 -4.06
C ALA A 314 16.64 -22.35 -5.03
N ASP A 315 15.33 -22.13 -4.84
CA ASP A 315 14.25 -22.65 -5.70
C ASP A 315 13.70 -21.53 -6.61
N GLN A 316 14.49 -21.04 -7.54
CA GLN A 316 14.08 -19.95 -8.45
C GLN A 316 12.92 -20.33 -9.39
N ALA A 317 12.66 -21.63 -9.61
CA ALA A 317 11.57 -22.07 -10.46
C ALA A 317 10.21 -21.97 -9.76
N GLY A 318 10.13 -22.37 -8.49
CA GLY A 318 8.90 -22.40 -7.71
C GLY A 318 8.77 -21.29 -6.68
N SER A 319 9.78 -20.41 -6.56
CA SER A 319 9.83 -19.39 -5.51
C SER A 319 10.46 -18.09 -6.02
N ALA A 320 10.25 -16.99 -5.27
CA ALA A 320 10.90 -15.71 -5.52
C ALA A 320 11.19 -15.00 -4.18
N LEU A 321 12.44 -14.54 -4.01
CA LEU A 321 12.81 -13.61 -2.95
C LEU A 321 12.80 -12.21 -3.55
N VAL A 322 11.90 -11.35 -3.06
CA VAL A 322 11.53 -10.09 -3.72
C VAL A 322 12.01 -8.89 -2.92
N SER A 323 12.85 -8.07 -3.54
CA SER A 323 13.32 -6.81 -2.98
C SER A 323 12.29 -5.71 -3.16
N VAL A 324 11.71 -5.22 -2.06
CA VAL A 324 10.84 -4.03 -2.05
C VAL A 324 11.61 -2.83 -1.50
N ARG A 325 12.68 -2.51 -2.20
CA ARG A 325 13.58 -1.38 -1.97
C ARG A 325 13.62 -0.50 -3.20
N THR A 326 14.03 0.76 -3.05
CA THR A 326 14.16 1.64 -4.21
C THR A 326 15.13 1.06 -5.23
N TRP A 327 14.98 1.42 -6.51
CA TRP A 327 15.92 0.99 -7.55
C TRP A 327 17.38 1.37 -7.22
N LYS A 328 17.60 2.56 -6.63
CA LYS A 328 18.94 3.00 -6.21
C LYS A 328 19.53 2.14 -5.11
N GLU A 329 18.73 1.68 -4.16
CA GLU A 329 19.15 0.74 -3.12
C GLU A 329 19.44 -0.64 -3.74
N HIS A 330 18.55 -1.14 -4.61
CA HIS A 330 18.66 -2.45 -5.24
C HIS A 330 19.94 -2.59 -6.09
N ILE A 331 20.28 -1.57 -6.88
CA ILE A 331 21.50 -1.59 -7.69
C ILE A 331 22.75 -1.13 -6.91
N GLY A 332 22.65 -0.87 -5.60
CA GLY A 332 23.77 -0.54 -4.75
C GLY A 332 24.36 0.86 -4.92
N LYS A 333 23.58 1.81 -5.47
CA LYS A 333 24.02 3.23 -5.52
C LYS A 333 23.94 3.92 -4.15
N VAL A 334 23.04 3.46 -3.30
CA VAL A 334 22.86 3.92 -1.93
C VAL A 334 22.51 2.74 -1.04
N SER A 335 22.76 2.86 0.27
CA SER A 335 22.19 1.90 1.25
C SER A 335 20.68 2.10 1.44
N GLY A 336 20.23 3.35 1.40
CA GLY A 336 18.84 3.74 1.69
C GLY A 336 18.57 3.98 3.18
N TYR A 337 19.50 3.63 4.06
CA TYR A 337 19.35 3.70 5.51
C TYR A 337 20.60 4.32 6.16
N ASN A 338 20.41 5.06 7.24
CA ASN A 338 21.53 5.64 8.00
C ASN A 338 22.17 4.66 8.98
N TYR A 339 21.57 3.50 9.21
CA TYR A 339 22.02 2.46 10.13
C TYR A 339 22.47 1.16 9.44
N ILE A 340 22.27 1.02 8.13
CA ILE A 340 22.75 -0.11 7.32
C ILE A 340 23.88 0.41 6.41
N GLY A 341 25.11 -0.04 6.64
CA GLY A 341 26.27 0.42 5.88
C GLY A 341 26.38 -0.13 4.46
N PRO A 342 26.24 -1.46 4.25
CA PRO A 342 26.37 -2.05 2.93
C PRO A 342 25.30 -1.59 1.95
N ALA A 343 25.70 -1.41 0.67
CA ALA A 343 24.81 -1.13 -0.44
C ALA A 343 24.81 -2.31 -1.42
N GLY A 344 23.70 -2.56 -2.10
CA GLY A 344 23.53 -3.69 -3.02
C GLY A 344 22.23 -4.45 -2.79
N ARG A 345 22.15 -5.65 -3.34
CA ARG A 345 21.02 -6.58 -3.22
C ARG A 345 21.46 -7.99 -2.86
N ILE A 346 20.52 -8.81 -2.48
CA ILE A 346 20.70 -10.26 -2.33
C ILE A 346 20.96 -10.85 -3.74
N ALA A 347 22.03 -11.62 -3.89
CA ALA A 347 22.33 -12.23 -5.18
C ALA A 347 21.23 -13.22 -5.60
N GLY A 348 20.65 -13.00 -6.78
CA GLY A 348 19.55 -13.82 -7.32
C GLY A 348 18.16 -13.44 -6.86
N ASP A 349 17.98 -12.30 -6.16
CA ASP A 349 16.67 -11.75 -5.86
C ASP A 349 15.99 -11.14 -7.08
N VAL A 350 14.70 -10.81 -6.91
CA VAL A 350 13.90 -10.11 -7.91
C VAL A 350 13.51 -8.73 -7.36
N TRP A 351 13.59 -7.69 -8.19
CA TRP A 351 13.13 -6.37 -7.79
C TRP A 351 11.61 -6.23 -7.94
N GLY A 352 10.92 -6.00 -6.84
CA GLY A 352 9.46 -5.89 -6.77
C GLY A 352 8.95 -4.44 -6.73
N ASN A 353 9.77 -3.47 -7.11
CA ASN A 353 9.45 -2.05 -6.98
C ASN A 353 9.33 -1.56 -5.52
N CYS A 354 9.16 -0.26 -5.32
CA CYS A 354 8.91 0.34 -4.01
C CYS A 354 8.40 1.79 -4.17
N GLY A 355 9.33 2.75 -4.09
CA GLY A 355 9.09 4.19 -4.16
C GLY A 355 10.40 4.94 -4.25
N THR A 356 10.40 6.21 -3.85
CA THR A 356 11.54 7.12 -3.98
C THR A 356 12.60 6.92 -2.92
N ASP A 357 12.22 6.45 -1.74
CA ASP A 357 13.12 6.24 -0.59
C ASP A 357 12.59 5.14 0.36
N ALA A 358 13.18 5.03 1.56
CA ALA A 358 12.84 4.00 2.54
C ALA A 358 11.49 4.18 3.25
N TYR A 359 10.81 5.30 3.05
CA TYR A 359 9.58 5.69 3.77
C TYR A 359 8.38 5.85 2.84
N HIS A 360 8.60 5.83 1.53
CA HIS A 360 7.57 6.06 0.53
C HIS A 360 7.38 4.84 -0.37
N MET A 361 6.12 4.49 -0.60
CA MET A 361 5.70 3.29 -1.34
C MET A 361 4.86 3.66 -2.59
N GLN A 362 5.31 4.63 -3.39
CA GLN A 362 4.53 5.17 -4.52
C GLN A 362 4.12 4.15 -5.58
N HIS A 363 4.87 3.05 -5.73
CA HIS A 363 4.47 1.96 -6.63
C HIS A 363 3.31 1.11 -6.08
N TYR A 364 3.03 1.26 -4.78
CA TYR A 364 2.01 0.49 -4.06
C TYR A 364 0.86 1.35 -3.54
N ARG A 365 1.00 2.68 -3.60
CA ARG A 365 -0.01 3.64 -3.16
C ARG A 365 -0.39 4.58 -4.29
N THR A 366 -1.60 5.11 -4.21
CA THR A 366 -2.13 6.12 -5.11
C THR A 366 -1.67 7.52 -4.70
N VAL A 367 -2.07 8.52 -5.49
CA VAL A 367 -1.78 9.94 -5.24
C VAL A 367 -2.38 10.48 -3.94
N ASP A 368 -3.38 9.82 -3.40
CA ASP A 368 -4.05 10.17 -2.15
C ASP A 368 -3.68 9.25 -0.98
N ASN A 369 -2.58 8.49 -1.15
CA ASN A 369 -1.99 7.61 -0.14
C ASN A 369 -2.86 6.39 0.25
N THR A 370 -3.85 6.03 -0.54
CA THR A 370 -4.57 4.76 -0.42
C THR A 370 -3.86 3.64 -1.19
N MET A 371 -4.27 2.39 -0.99
CA MET A 371 -3.73 1.27 -1.75
C MET A 371 -3.95 1.48 -3.26
N ARG A 372 -2.92 1.29 -4.07
CA ARG A 372 -3.00 1.27 -5.53
C ARG A 372 -3.96 0.15 -5.99
N PRO A 373 -4.72 0.32 -7.08
CA PRO A 373 -5.55 -0.74 -7.62
C PRO A 373 -4.78 -2.06 -7.73
N TYR A 374 -5.30 -3.13 -7.12
CA TYR A 374 -4.57 -4.40 -7.08
C TYR A 374 -4.22 -4.98 -8.47
N PRO A 375 -5.02 -4.77 -9.54
CA PRO A 375 -4.61 -5.22 -10.87
C PRO A 375 -3.32 -4.55 -11.36
N GLU A 376 -3.10 -3.27 -11.03
CA GLU A 376 -1.85 -2.56 -11.35
C GLU A 376 -0.65 -3.14 -10.59
N ILE A 377 -0.83 -3.45 -9.30
CA ILE A 377 0.23 -4.07 -8.47
C ILE A 377 0.57 -5.46 -9.02
N VAL A 378 -0.43 -6.28 -9.29
CA VAL A 378 -0.23 -7.65 -9.79
C VAL A 378 0.39 -7.66 -11.19
N ALA A 379 0.00 -6.71 -12.06
CA ALA A 379 0.62 -6.57 -13.38
C ALA A 379 2.11 -6.23 -13.27
N ASN A 380 2.47 -5.25 -12.42
CA ASN A 380 3.88 -4.91 -12.18
C ASN A 380 4.70 -6.09 -11.62
N TRP A 381 4.09 -6.90 -10.75
CA TRP A 381 4.74 -8.11 -10.24
C TRP A 381 4.91 -9.18 -11.34
N ALA A 382 3.89 -9.38 -12.17
CA ALA A 382 3.94 -10.36 -13.25
C ALA A 382 5.03 -10.03 -14.27
N GLU A 383 5.24 -8.77 -14.61
CA GLU A 383 6.33 -8.30 -15.47
C GLU A 383 7.72 -8.69 -14.93
N ALA A 384 7.87 -8.68 -13.59
CA ALA A 384 9.08 -9.12 -12.90
C ALA A 384 9.12 -10.63 -12.62
N GLY A 385 8.16 -11.42 -13.13
CA GLY A 385 8.05 -12.85 -12.89
C GLY A 385 7.66 -13.23 -11.46
N ILE A 386 7.07 -12.29 -10.71
CA ILE A 386 6.52 -12.49 -9.36
C ILE A 386 5.03 -12.84 -9.53
N THR A 387 4.69 -14.10 -9.32
CA THR A 387 3.36 -14.64 -9.64
C THR A 387 2.79 -15.49 -8.50
N PRO A 388 1.44 -15.63 -8.37
CA PRO A 388 0.80 -16.30 -7.23
C PRO A 388 1.02 -17.82 -7.15
N ASP A 389 1.47 -18.46 -8.24
CA ASP A 389 1.84 -19.87 -8.27
C ASP A 389 3.19 -20.14 -7.59
N LYS A 390 4.02 -19.11 -7.42
CA LYS A 390 5.30 -19.21 -6.71
C LYS A 390 5.13 -19.01 -5.19
N ARG A 391 6.09 -19.50 -4.43
CA ARG A 391 6.30 -19.07 -3.05
C ARG A 391 7.06 -17.75 -3.06
N VAL A 392 6.44 -16.68 -2.58
CA VAL A 392 7.01 -15.33 -2.65
C VAL A 392 7.34 -14.84 -1.24
N ALA A 393 8.60 -14.47 -0.99
CA ALA A 393 8.99 -13.77 0.21
C ALA A 393 9.47 -12.36 -0.12
N PHE A 394 8.84 -11.35 0.48
CA PHE A 394 9.22 -9.95 0.33
C PHE A 394 10.24 -9.55 1.38
N TYR A 395 11.23 -8.73 1.01
CA TYR A 395 12.18 -8.17 1.94
C TYR A 395 12.49 -6.70 1.64
N CYS A 396 12.88 -5.95 2.67
CA CYS A 396 13.43 -4.59 2.54
C CYS A 396 14.67 -4.44 3.43
N GLY A 397 14.82 -3.36 4.20
CA GLY A 397 15.89 -3.24 5.21
C GLY A 397 15.69 -4.16 6.39
N THR A 398 14.53 -4.07 7.03
CA THR A 398 14.16 -4.74 8.30
C THR A 398 12.70 -5.22 8.32
N GLY A 399 12.14 -5.61 7.17
CA GLY A 399 10.80 -6.21 7.07
C GLY A 399 9.61 -5.22 6.99
N TRP A 400 9.79 -3.91 7.18
CA TRP A 400 8.68 -2.95 7.27
C TRP A 400 7.95 -2.74 5.93
N ARG A 401 8.62 -2.23 4.89
CA ARG A 401 8.06 -2.10 3.54
C ARG A 401 7.59 -3.44 2.98
N ALA A 402 8.33 -4.50 3.31
CA ALA A 402 7.97 -5.87 2.95
C ALA A 402 6.66 -6.33 3.57
N SER A 403 6.33 -5.87 4.77
CA SER A 403 5.04 -6.18 5.42
C SER A 403 3.86 -5.53 4.70
N GLU A 404 4.01 -4.30 4.18
CA GLU A 404 2.97 -3.67 3.36
C GLU A 404 2.76 -4.44 2.06
N THR A 405 3.83 -4.77 1.36
CA THR A 405 3.75 -5.54 0.12
C THR A 405 3.18 -6.94 0.34
N TRP A 406 3.59 -7.62 1.41
CA TRP A 406 3.00 -8.88 1.84
C TRP A 406 1.50 -8.75 2.09
N PHE A 407 1.06 -7.67 2.75
CA PHE A 407 -0.35 -7.45 3.02
C PHE A 407 -1.15 -7.23 1.74
N TYR A 408 -0.61 -6.52 0.75
CA TYR A 408 -1.27 -6.34 -0.54
C TYR A 408 -1.38 -7.64 -1.34
N ALA A 409 -0.36 -8.51 -1.28
CA ALA A 409 -0.46 -9.85 -1.84
C ALA A 409 -1.51 -10.71 -1.10
N TYR A 410 -1.59 -10.59 0.23
CA TYR A 410 -2.65 -11.21 1.02
C TYR A 410 -4.04 -10.70 0.63
N LEU A 411 -4.21 -9.39 0.45
CA LEU A 411 -5.48 -8.81 -0.01
C LEU A 411 -5.87 -9.31 -1.40
N ALA A 412 -4.92 -9.52 -2.29
CA ALA A 412 -5.13 -10.12 -3.62
C ALA A 412 -5.43 -11.62 -3.59
N GLY A 413 -5.44 -12.25 -2.42
CA GLY A 413 -5.76 -13.66 -2.23
C GLY A 413 -4.58 -14.62 -2.46
N TRP A 414 -3.34 -14.12 -2.44
CA TRP A 414 -2.17 -14.99 -2.56
C TRP A 414 -1.95 -15.78 -1.26
N GLU A 415 -1.67 -17.07 -1.38
CA GLU A 415 -1.55 -17.97 -0.23
C GLU A 415 -0.11 -18.24 0.22
N ARG A 416 0.81 -18.33 -0.75
CA ARG A 416 2.20 -18.73 -0.51
C ARG A 416 3.13 -17.50 -0.40
N ILE A 417 2.84 -16.64 0.58
CA ILE A 417 3.52 -15.35 0.76
C ILE A 417 4.16 -15.24 2.13
N ALA A 418 5.29 -14.55 2.21
CA ALA A 418 6.01 -14.30 3.45
C ALA A 418 6.71 -12.94 3.46
N VAL A 419 7.08 -12.49 4.67
CA VAL A 419 8.07 -11.43 4.90
C VAL A 419 9.37 -12.09 5.33
N TYR A 420 10.48 -11.82 4.66
CA TYR A 420 11.80 -12.13 5.20
C TYR A 420 12.19 -11.05 6.21
N ASP A 421 12.16 -11.42 7.48
CA ASP A 421 12.19 -10.52 8.64
C ASP A 421 13.51 -9.75 8.77
N GLY A 422 14.64 -10.45 8.70
CA GLY A 422 15.96 -9.85 8.82
C GLY A 422 16.35 -8.94 7.65
N GLY A 423 15.78 -9.18 6.48
CA GLY A 423 15.94 -8.36 5.29
C GLY A 423 17.37 -8.12 4.87
N TRP A 424 17.60 -6.96 4.23
CA TRP A 424 18.93 -6.55 3.80
C TRP A 424 19.88 -6.33 4.97
N PHE A 425 19.38 -5.89 6.13
CA PHE A 425 20.23 -5.64 7.29
C PHE A 425 20.88 -6.92 7.81
N GLU A 426 20.13 -8.00 7.97
CA GLU A 426 20.69 -9.28 8.39
C GLU A 426 21.59 -9.87 7.30
N TRP A 427 21.10 -9.93 6.06
CA TRP A 427 21.81 -10.55 4.95
C TRP A 427 23.17 -9.93 4.70
N SER A 428 23.26 -8.62 4.65
CA SER A 428 24.45 -7.86 4.28
C SER A 428 25.55 -7.84 5.37
N ARG A 429 25.28 -8.34 6.58
CA ARG A 429 26.24 -8.42 7.68
C ARG A 429 27.28 -9.54 7.51
N ASP A 430 26.96 -10.54 6.72
CA ASP A 430 27.84 -11.68 6.47
C ASP A 430 27.95 -11.98 4.96
N PRO A 431 28.64 -11.14 4.19
CA PRO A 431 28.73 -11.31 2.75
C PRO A 431 29.57 -12.52 2.32
N LEU A 432 30.26 -13.18 3.23
CA LEU A 432 30.98 -14.42 2.95
C LEU A 432 30.02 -15.61 2.83
N ASN A 433 28.98 -15.64 3.63
CA ASN A 433 27.96 -16.72 3.65
C ASN A 433 26.65 -16.30 2.95
N ASN A 434 26.45 -15.00 2.75
CA ASN A 434 25.27 -14.41 2.12
C ASN A 434 25.69 -13.58 0.91
N PRO A 435 25.74 -14.13 -0.29
CA PRO A 435 26.19 -13.43 -1.49
C PRO A 435 25.37 -12.16 -1.77
N ILE A 436 26.08 -11.10 -2.15
CA ILE A 436 25.49 -9.82 -2.51
C ILE A 436 25.93 -9.40 -3.92
N GLU A 437 25.10 -8.62 -4.60
CA GLU A 437 25.39 -8.04 -5.90
C GLU A 437 25.22 -6.53 -5.89
N VAL A 438 25.97 -5.87 -6.78
CA VAL A 438 25.96 -4.43 -7.00
C VAL A 438 25.93 -4.17 -8.50
N GLY A 439 25.26 -3.11 -8.92
CA GLY A 439 25.08 -2.76 -10.33
C GLY A 439 23.74 -3.22 -10.88
N VAL A 440 23.45 -2.82 -12.11
CA VAL A 440 22.21 -3.20 -12.82
C VAL A 440 22.26 -4.70 -13.13
N PRO A 441 21.18 -5.49 -12.85
CA PRO A 441 21.11 -6.89 -13.24
C PRO A 441 21.35 -7.08 -14.74
N GLN A 442 22.08 -8.14 -15.14
CA GLN A 442 22.45 -8.34 -16.55
C GLN A 442 21.24 -8.59 -17.46
N ASP A 443 20.21 -9.25 -16.95
CA ASP A 443 19.00 -9.57 -17.71
C ASP A 443 18.17 -8.30 -18.02
N GLU A 444 18.18 -7.31 -17.13
CA GLU A 444 17.52 -6.02 -17.37
C GLU A 444 18.33 -5.11 -18.32
N PHE A 445 19.64 -5.27 -18.37
CA PHE A 445 20.48 -4.54 -19.34
C PHE A 445 20.14 -4.92 -20.78
N ALA A 446 19.83 -6.19 -21.01
CA ALA A 446 19.42 -6.70 -22.32
C ALA A 446 18.03 -6.20 -22.74
N ALA A 447 17.10 -6.11 -21.81
CA ALA A 447 15.74 -5.59 -22.04
C ALA A 447 15.75 -4.09 -22.35
N GLN A 448 16.54 -3.29 -21.62
CA GLN A 448 16.67 -1.84 -21.85
C GLN A 448 17.40 -1.51 -23.17
N ALA A 449 18.39 -2.32 -23.58
CA ALA A 449 19.09 -2.14 -24.84
C ALA A 449 18.23 -2.48 -26.06
N GLY A 450 17.22 -3.34 -25.89
CA GLY A 450 16.32 -3.78 -26.97
C GLY A 450 15.05 -2.93 -27.15
N SER A 451 14.58 -2.25 -26.11
CA SER A 451 13.26 -1.60 -26.12
C SER A 451 13.30 -0.10 -26.41
N GLY A 452 14.41 0.59 -26.21
CA GLY A 452 14.50 2.05 -26.35
C GLY A 452 13.54 2.84 -25.41
N GLN A 453 12.87 2.15 -24.48
CA GLN A 453 11.91 2.76 -23.55
C GLN A 453 12.52 2.94 -22.16
N ALA A 454 12.34 4.13 -21.62
CA ALA A 454 12.67 4.42 -20.23
C ALA A 454 11.72 3.63 -19.30
N HIS A 455 12.29 3.01 -18.27
CA HIS A 455 11.53 2.31 -17.22
C HIS A 455 10.49 3.26 -16.58
N PRO A 456 9.23 2.87 -16.37
CA PRO A 456 8.18 3.74 -15.81
C PRO A 456 8.43 4.22 -14.36
N GLY A 457 9.55 3.87 -13.74
CA GLY A 457 9.98 4.31 -12.42
C GLY A 457 11.30 5.10 -12.40
N GLY A 458 11.86 5.48 -13.54
CA GLY A 458 13.01 6.37 -13.63
C GLY A 458 12.58 7.85 -13.54
N PRO A 459 13.42 8.76 -13.00
CA PRO A 459 13.09 10.18 -13.01
C PRO A 459 12.92 10.68 -14.45
N PRO A 460 11.95 11.59 -14.72
CA PRO A 460 11.69 12.09 -16.06
C PRO A 460 12.97 12.74 -16.65
N PRO A 461 13.27 12.55 -17.94
CA PRO A 461 14.39 13.20 -18.57
C PRO A 461 14.08 14.70 -18.74
N GLY A 462 14.65 15.58 -17.88
CA GLY A 462 14.55 17.01 -18.08
C GLY A 462 14.70 17.94 -16.89
N ALA A 463 14.70 17.47 -15.64
CA ALA A 463 14.92 18.33 -14.49
C ALA A 463 16.42 18.65 -14.29
N ARG A 464 16.92 19.66 -15.01
CA ARG A 464 18.19 20.32 -14.66
C ARG A 464 17.91 21.28 -13.52
N GLY A 465 18.25 20.89 -12.28
CA GLY A 465 18.32 21.82 -11.14
C GLY A 465 19.37 22.91 -11.37
N PRO A 466 19.18 24.13 -10.80
CA PRO A 466 20.18 25.19 -10.88
C PRO A 466 21.48 24.78 -10.18
N GLY A 467 22.59 25.01 -10.83
CA GLY A 467 23.93 24.66 -10.36
C GLY A 467 24.29 25.38 -9.06
N PRO A 468 25.23 24.83 -8.27
CA PRO A 468 25.58 25.37 -6.97
C PRO A 468 26.38 26.68 -7.10
N SER A 469 25.92 27.73 -6.42
CA SER A 469 26.69 28.94 -6.22
C SER A 469 27.80 28.68 -5.18
N ARG A 470 29.02 28.98 -5.58
CA ARG A 470 30.21 28.96 -4.70
C ARG A 470 30.11 30.08 -3.67
N THR A 471 30.23 29.76 -2.40
CA THR A 471 31.07 30.55 -1.43
C THR A 471 31.26 29.74 -0.15
N ALA A 472 32.50 29.49 0.19
CA ALA A 472 32.95 29.04 1.50
C ALA A 472 33.10 30.26 2.43
N PRO A 473 33.26 30.15 3.77
CA PRO A 473 34.44 29.53 4.37
C PRO A 473 34.23 28.66 5.63
N ARG A 474 35.28 27.91 5.91
CA ARG A 474 35.50 27.01 7.05
C ARG A 474 35.45 27.73 8.41
N THR A 475 34.91 27.05 9.44
CA THR A 475 35.46 27.10 10.80
C THR A 475 35.35 25.71 11.47
N ARG A 476 36.44 25.39 12.18
CA ARG A 476 36.67 24.20 13.01
C ARG A 476 36.00 24.34 14.37
N THR A 477 35.65 23.19 14.96
CA THR A 477 35.80 22.71 16.36
C THR A 477 34.52 21.92 16.71
N SER A 478 34.48 20.82 17.40
CA SER A 478 35.22 20.10 18.42
C SER A 478 34.48 18.77 18.68
N ALA A 479 35.21 17.77 19.10
CA ALA A 479 34.73 16.45 19.49
C ALA A 479 33.69 16.49 20.62
N GLY A 480 32.60 15.76 20.46
CA GLY A 480 31.59 15.51 21.49
C GLY A 480 31.24 14.03 21.54
N THR A 481 31.50 13.45 22.69
CA THR A 481 31.27 12.09 23.17
C THR A 481 29.86 11.54 22.88
N ALA A 482 29.83 10.26 22.51
CA ALA A 482 28.59 9.48 22.35
C ALA A 482 27.82 9.33 23.68
N PRO A 483 26.47 9.44 23.70
CA PRO A 483 25.69 9.05 24.85
C PRO A 483 25.32 7.56 24.81
N ARG A 484 25.32 6.94 26.00
CA ARG A 484 24.91 5.57 26.30
C ARG A 484 23.39 5.39 26.09
N PRO A 485 22.93 4.15 25.82
CA PRO A 485 21.50 3.84 25.75
C PRO A 485 20.86 3.94 27.13
N ILE A 486 19.64 4.45 27.16
CA ILE A 486 18.77 4.52 28.34
C ILE A 486 17.82 3.30 28.32
N PRO A 487 17.43 2.76 29.47
CA PRO A 487 16.87 1.43 29.70
C PRO A 487 15.50 1.18 29.04
#